data_668eddecef8aecaed1d5d598a53a5c02
#
_entry.id   668eddecef8aecaed1d5d598a53a5c02
#
_cell.length_a   1.000
_cell.length_b   1.000
_cell.length_c   1.000
_cell.angle_alpha   90.00
_cell.angle_beta   90.00
_cell.angle_gamma   90.00
#
_symmetry.space_group_name_H-M   'P 1'
#
loop_
_entity.id
_entity.type
_entity.pdbx_description
1 polymer ?
#
loop_
_entity_poly.entity_id
_entity_poly.type
_entity_poly.pdbx_seq_one_letter_code
_entity_poly.pdbx_strand_id
1 'polypeptide(L)'
;TPKPSSAASDVYKRQVHDLIKKYATEHQRIVFNGNGYSEAWVKEAERRGLPNIKSMVDAIPALNTDKAVTLFEKFGVFTKAELDSRVEIEYETYAKEINIEAKAMIDIATKQIIPAVIKYTTVLAESITAVKAACGADVSVQTEILTEVSDLLADAKSALSQLEEVTAKGGAMEEGRAQAVYYPVSYT
;
A
#
# COMPACT_ATOMS: atom_id res chain seq x y z
N THR A 1 18.72 52.58 22.79
CA THR A 1 17.90 52.44 21.56
C THR A 1 18.36 51.20 20.81
N PRO A 2 17.46 50.23 20.49
CA PRO A 2 17.81 49.05 19.69
C PRO A 2 18.41 49.50 18.35
N LYS A 3 19.42 48.80 17.87
CA LYS A 3 19.99 49.06 16.55
C LYS A 3 18.91 48.90 15.47
N PRO A 4 18.91 49.75 14.39
CA PRO A 4 17.90 49.70 13.34
C PRO A 4 17.65 48.31 12.75
N SER A 5 18.68 47.47 12.72
CA SER A 5 18.61 46.07 12.28
C SER A 5 17.78 45.18 13.22
N SER A 6 17.78 45.40 14.52
CA SER A 6 16.99 44.62 15.48
C SER A 6 15.51 45.04 15.46
N ALA A 7 15.22 46.31 15.28
CA ALA A 7 13.84 46.80 15.16
C ALA A 7 13.15 46.26 13.89
N ALA A 8 13.85 46.24 12.75
CA ALA A 8 13.33 45.64 11.51
C ALA A 8 13.09 44.11 11.66
N SER A 9 13.99 43.38 12.34
CA SER A 9 13.82 41.98 12.65
C SER A 9 12.60 41.70 13.54
N ASP A 10 12.36 42.55 14.53
CA ASP A 10 11.20 42.38 15.44
C ASP A 10 9.88 42.72 14.76
N VAL A 11 9.84 43.71 13.87
CA VAL A 11 8.67 43.97 13.02
C VAL A 11 8.37 42.81 12.12
N TYR A 12 9.38 42.23 11.45
CA TYR A 12 9.22 41.05 10.59
C TYR A 12 8.70 39.85 11.38
N LYS A 13 9.22 39.59 12.56
CA LYS A 13 8.76 38.48 13.43
C LYS A 13 7.31 38.65 13.82
N ARG A 14 6.87 39.84 14.14
CA ARG A 14 5.46 40.12 14.44
C ARG A 14 4.57 39.91 13.23
N GLN A 15 4.96 40.37 12.05
CA GLN A 15 4.20 40.14 10.82
C GLN A 15 4.07 38.64 10.50
N VAL A 16 5.13 37.87 10.64
CA VAL A 16 5.10 36.40 10.45
C VAL A 16 4.17 35.76 11.49
N HIS A 17 4.29 36.13 12.76
CA HIS A 17 3.40 35.64 13.82
C HIS A 17 1.94 35.91 13.51
N ASP A 18 1.60 37.13 13.10
CA ASP A 18 0.23 37.56 12.84
C ASP A 18 -0.34 36.81 11.60
N LEU A 19 0.48 36.58 10.58
CA LEU A 19 0.10 35.78 9.42
C LEU A 19 -0.15 34.33 9.81
N ILE A 20 0.73 33.70 10.59
CA ILE A 20 0.56 32.32 11.10
C ILE A 20 -0.74 32.23 11.91
N LYS A 21 -0.96 33.15 12.84
CA LYS A 21 -2.18 33.20 13.66
C LYS A 21 -3.43 33.34 12.80
N LYS A 22 -3.41 34.20 11.81
CA LYS A 22 -4.51 34.42 10.89
C LYS A 22 -4.82 33.13 10.13
N TYR A 23 -3.84 32.54 9.45
CA TYR A 23 -4.05 31.32 8.65
C TYR A 23 -4.43 30.12 9.50
N ALA A 24 -3.81 29.94 10.67
CA ALA A 24 -4.18 28.84 11.57
C ALA A 24 -5.62 28.96 12.06
N THR A 25 -6.11 30.19 12.27
CA THR A 25 -7.50 30.44 12.70
C THR A 25 -8.48 30.26 11.54
N GLU A 26 -8.20 30.85 10.37
CA GLU A 26 -9.09 30.80 9.20
C GLU A 26 -9.21 29.39 8.61
N HIS A 27 -8.15 28.57 8.76
CA HIS A 27 -8.05 27.24 8.13
C HIS A 27 -8.07 26.09 9.14
N GLN A 28 -8.62 26.29 10.34
CA GLN A 28 -8.75 25.19 11.33
C GLN A 28 -9.42 23.95 10.78
N ARG A 29 -10.25 24.09 9.75
CA ARG A 29 -10.95 22.98 9.11
C ARG A 29 -10.01 21.91 8.55
N ILE A 30 -8.79 22.29 8.14
CA ILE A 30 -7.81 21.36 7.59
C ILE A 30 -6.80 20.87 8.63
N VAL A 31 -6.86 21.37 9.87
CA VAL A 31 -5.96 20.96 10.95
C VAL A 31 -6.60 19.85 11.77
N PHE A 32 -5.89 18.76 11.95
CA PHE A 32 -6.27 17.66 12.81
C PHE A 32 -5.17 17.36 13.83
N ASN A 33 -5.51 17.52 15.11
CA ASN A 33 -4.60 17.28 16.24
C ASN A 33 -4.84 15.89 16.81
N GLY A 34 -4.46 14.86 16.07
CA GLY A 34 -4.67 13.47 16.48
C GLY A 34 -3.82 12.52 15.66
N ASN A 35 -4.04 11.21 15.85
CA ASN A 35 -3.39 10.19 15.04
C ASN A 35 -4.06 10.12 13.65
N GLY A 36 -3.35 10.61 12.61
CA GLY A 36 -3.82 10.60 11.23
C GLY A 36 -3.95 9.19 10.60
N TYR A 37 -3.48 8.14 11.28
CA TYR A 37 -3.61 6.74 10.85
C TYR A 37 -4.76 6.00 11.53
N SER A 38 -5.53 6.68 12.40
CA SER A 38 -6.62 6.05 13.14
C SER A 38 -7.95 6.08 12.40
N GLU A 39 -8.84 5.14 12.71
CA GLU A 39 -10.23 5.14 12.25
C GLU A 39 -10.98 6.43 12.65
N ALA A 40 -10.60 7.03 13.77
CA ALA A 40 -11.16 8.31 14.20
C ALA A 40 -10.85 9.43 13.20
N TRP A 41 -9.64 9.43 12.61
CA TRP A 41 -9.29 10.38 11.55
C TRP A 41 -10.10 10.12 10.28
N VAL A 42 -10.26 8.88 9.86
CA VAL A 42 -11.04 8.55 8.65
C VAL A 42 -12.46 9.11 8.76
N LYS A 43 -13.14 8.89 9.89
CA LYS A 43 -14.48 9.42 10.17
C LYS A 43 -14.52 10.94 10.22
N GLU A 44 -13.51 11.56 10.83
CA GLU A 44 -13.42 13.03 10.92
C GLU A 44 -13.11 13.64 9.54
N ALA A 45 -12.27 13.01 8.73
CA ALA A 45 -11.98 13.44 7.36
C ALA A 45 -13.23 13.40 6.48
N GLU A 46 -14.01 12.33 6.58
CA GLU A 46 -15.29 12.19 5.88
C GLU A 46 -16.29 13.27 6.33
N ARG A 47 -16.41 13.52 7.64
CA ARG A 47 -17.25 14.59 8.19
C ARG A 47 -16.85 15.97 7.68
N ARG A 48 -15.55 16.20 7.43
CA ARG A 48 -15.00 17.45 6.85
C ARG A 48 -15.15 17.53 5.33
N GLY A 49 -15.65 16.48 4.68
CA GLY A 49 -15.77 16.40 3.23
C GLY A 49 -14.43 16.23 2.51
N LEU A 50 -13.45 15.63 3.19
CA LEU A 50 -12.18 15.25 2.57
C LEU A 50 -12.32 13.89 1.93
N PRO A 51 -11.83 13.70 0.70
CA PRO A 51 -11.85 12.39 0.05
C PRO A 51 -10.92 11.41 0.78
N ASN A 52 -11.35 10.15 0.87
CA ASN A 52 -10.54 9.05 1.37
C ASN A 52 -10.33 8.05 0.23
N ILE A 53 -9.36 8.33 -0.63
CA ILE A 53 -9.03 7.48 -1.78
C ILE A 53 -8.01 6.45 -1.31
N LYS A 54 -8.39 5.18 -1.30
CA LYS A 54 -7.57 4.07 -0.77
C LYS A 54 -6.68 3.40 -1.80
N SER A 55 -6.95 3.62 -3.08
CA SER A 55 -6.27 2.96 -4.20
C SER A 55 -5.58 4.01 -5.08
N MET A 56 -4.36 3.69 -5.54
CA MET A 56 -3.66 4.51 -6.53
C MET A 56 -4.47 4.61 -7.83
N VAL A 57 -5.11 3.53 -8.25
CA VAL A 57 -5.94 3.47 -9.45
C VAL A 57 -7.12 4.44 -9.38
N ASP A 58 -7.72 4.60 -8.20
CA ASP A 58 -8.81 5.55 -7.99
C ASP A 58 -8.31 7.00 -7.85
N ALA A 59 -7.05 7.19 -7.45
CA ALA A 59 -6.45 8.51 -7.29
C ALA A 59 -5.97 9.12 -8.61
N ILE A 60 -5.44 8.31 -9.53
CA ILE A 60 -4.87 8.75 -10.81
C ILE A 60 -5.83 9.66 -11.61
N PRO A 61 -7.15 9.35 -11.75
CA PRO A 61 -8.07 10.20 -12.50
C PRO A 61 -8.23 11.62 -11.96
N ALA A 62 -7.83 11.86 -10.71
CA ALA A 62 -7.90 13.20 -10.13
C ALA A 62 -6.92 14.19 -10.79
N LEU A 63 -5.85 13.69 -11.44
CA LEU A 63 -4.83 14.49 -12.10
C LEU A 63 -5.34 15.23 -13.33
N ASN A 64 -6.29 14.66 -14.09
CA ASN A 64 -6.78 15.23 -15.32
C ASN A 64 -8.26 15.64 -15.28
N THR A 65 -8.81 15.87 -14.07
CA THR A 65 -10.12 16.50 -13.92
C THR A 65 -10.09 17.94 -14.46
N ASP A 66 -11.22 18.45 -14.93
CA ASP A 66 -11.32 19.83 -15.43
C ASP A 66 -10.79 20.86 -14.42
N LYS A 67 -11.05 20.62 -13.13
CA LYS A 67 -10.53 21.45 -12.04
C LYS A 67 -9.01 21.43 -11.96
N ALA A 68 -8.41 20.26 -12.05
CA ALA A 68 -6.96 20.09 -12.00
C ALA A 68 -6.31 20.70 -13.26
N VAL A 69 -6.82 20.41 -14.43
CA VAL A 69 -6.36 20.99 -15.72
C VAL A 69 -6.38 22.52 -15.65
N THR A 70 -7.52 23.11 -15.29
CA THR A 70 -7.66 24.57 -15.19
C THR A 70 -6.65 25.17 -14.20
N LEU A 71 -6.40 24.48 -13.08
CA LEU A 71 -5.44 24.94 -12.08
C LEU A 71 -4.02 24.92 -12.61
N PHE A 72 -3.59 23.81 -13.20
CA PHE A 72 -2.24 23.61 -13.72
C PHE A 72 -1.93 24.54 -14.89
N GLU A 73 -2.86 24.72 -15.82
CA GLU A 73 -2.72 25.64 -16.96
C GLU A 73 -2.65 27.11 -16.48
N LYS A 74 -3.52 27.49 -15.49
CA LYS A 74 -3.50 28.83 -14.92
C LYS A 74 -2.14 29.23 -14.34
N PHE A 75 -1.44 28.28 -13.73
CA PHE A 75 -0.12 28.52 -13.13
C PHE A 75 1.04 28.17 -14.08
N GLY A 76 0.76 27.74 -15.30
CA GLY A 76 1.78 27.40 -16.29
C GLY A 76 2.64 26.18 -15.89
N VAL A 77 2.07 25.24 -15.12
CA VAL A 77 2.79 24.05 -14.64
C VAL A 77 2.70 22.92 -15.63
N PHE A 78 1.49 22.59 -16.07
CA PHE A 78 1.21 21.55 -17.06
C PHE A 78 0.07 21.95 -17.98
N THR A 79 0.17 21.54 -19.23
CA THR A 79 -0.94 21.55 -20.18
C THR A 79 -1.83 20.31 -19.99
N LYS A 80 -3.04 20.34 -20.56
CA LYS A 80 -3.92 19.17 -20.55
C LYS A 80 -3.26 17.94 -21.17
N ALA A 81 -2.55 18.09 -22.29
CA ALA A 81 -1.88 16.98 -22.97
C ALA A 81 -0.78 16.34 -22.09
N GLU A 82 -0.05 17.14 -21.34
CA GLU A 82 0.96 16.64 -20.39
C GLU A 82 0.32 15.91 -19.22
N LEU A 83 -0.83 16.39 -18.71
CA LEU A 83 -1.56 15.70 -17.64
C LEU A 83 -2.15 14.38 -18.11
N ASP A 84 -2.75 14.34 -19.32
CA ASP A 84 -3.27 13.11 -19.91
C ASP A 84 -2.15 12.07 -20.09
N SER A 85 -0.98 12.49 -20.59
CA SER A 85 0.19 11.60 -20.71
C SER A 85 0.67 11.09 -19.35
N ARG A 86 0.68 11.92 -18.31
CA ARG A 86 1.05 11.50 -16.95
C ARG A 86 0.08 10.47 -16.38
N VAL A 87 -1.22 10.65 -16.60
CA VAL A 87 -2.24 9.69 -16.17
C VAL A 87 -1.98 8.30 -16.76
N GLU A 88 -1.69 8.23 -18.06
CA GLU A 88 -1.36 6.95 -18.71
C GLU A 88 -0.06 6.34 -18.16
N ILE A 89 0.98 7.16 -17.94
CA ILE A 89 2.25 6.70 -17.36
C ILE A 89 2.05 6.17 -15.94
N GLU A 90 1.23 6.84 -15.11
CA GLU A 90 0.96 6.37 -13.74
C GLU A 90 0.22 5.03 -13.72
N TYR A 91 -0.77 4.83 -14.60
CA TYR A 91 -1.42 3.53 -14.74
C TYR A 91 -0.44 2.44 -15.18
N GLU A 92 0.39 2.73 -16.17
CA GLU A 92 1.38 1.77 -16.67
C GLU A 92 2.43 1.42 -15.60
N THR A 93 2.89 2.42 -14.85
CA THR A 93 3.85 2.26 -13.75
C THR A 93 3.26 1.37 -12.67
N TYR A 94 2.05 1.69 -12.20
CA TYR A 94 1.35 0.90 -11.20
C TYR A 94 1.19 -0.56 -11.65
N ALA A 95 0.72 -0.78 -12.86
CA ALA A 95 0.53 -2.12 -13.40
C ALA A 95 1.86 -2.93 -13.45
N LYS A 96 2.95 -2.29 -13.87
CA LYS A 96 4.28 -2.91 -13.90
C LYS A 96 4.80 -3.24 -12.51
N GLU A 97 4.67 -2.33 -11.55
CA GLU A 97 5.10 -2.55 -10.17
C GLU A 97 4.36 -3.74 -9.54
N ILE A 98 3.03 -3.76 -9.61
CA ILE A 98 2.22 -4.86 -9.08
C ILE A 98 2.58 -6.20 -9.75
N ASN A 99 2.81 -6.20 -11.06
CA ASN A 99 3.23 -7.41 -11.79
C ASN A 99 4.60 -7.92 -11.32
N ILE A 100 5.55 -7.03 -11.06
CA ILE A 100 6.88 -7.38 -10.54
C ILE A 100 6.75 -7.94 -9.12
N GLU A 101 5.98 -7.30 -8.25
CA GLU A 101 5.75 -7.76 -6.87
C GLU A 101 5.08 -9.14 -6.84
N ALA A 102 4.05 -9.34 -7.65
CA ALA A 102 3.38 -10.64 -7.75
C ALA A 102 4.33 -11.75 -8.23
N LYS A 103 5.12 -11.50 -9.26
CA LYS A 103 6.12 -12.46 -9.76
C LYS A 103 7.21 -12.77 -8.73
N ALA A 104 7.66 -11.75 -7.99
CA ALA A 104 8.63 -11.94 -6.91
C ALA A 104 8.04 -12.77 -5.77
N MET A 105 6.79 -12.53 -5.39
CA MET A 105 6.08 -13.33 -4.38
C MET A 105 5.93 -14.79 -4.82
N ILE A 106 5.52 -15.03 -6.06
CA ILE A 106 5.42 -16.39 -6.65
C ILE A 106 6.78 -17.10 -6.60
N ASP A 107 7.84 -16.39 -7.01
CA ASP A 107 9.19 -16.97 -7.05
C ASP A 107 9.70 -17.33 -5.64
N ILE A 108 9.55 -16.44 -4.68
CA ILE A 108 9.95 -16.66 -3.28
C ILE A 108 9.11 -17.78 -2.65
N ALA A 109 7.80 -17.77 -2.83
CA ALA A 109 6.92 -18.81 -2.29
C ALA A 109 7.27 -20.19 -2.86
N THR A 110 7.45 -20.28 -4.17
CA THR A 110 7.73 -21.56 -4.86
C THR A 110 9.12 -22.11 -4.55
N LYS A 111 10.14 -21.25 -4.55
CA LYS A 111 11.54 -21.71 -4.47
C LYS A 111 12.10 -21.74 -3.05
N GLN A 112 11.52 -20.99 -2.13
CA GLN A 112 12.08 -20.84 -0.79
C GLN A 112 11.09 -21.27 0.31
N ILE A 113 9.90 -20.68 0.37
CA ILE A 113 8.96 -20.90 1.48
C ILE A 113 8.41 -22.32 1.46
N ILE A 114 7.77 -22.75 0.36
CA ILE A 114 7.17 -24.09 0.25
C ILE A 114 8.20 -25.20 0.50
N PRO A 115 9.39 -25.20 -0.13
CA PRO A 115 10.42 -26.21 0.16
C PRO A 115 10.90 -26.19 1.62
N ALA A 116 11.01 -25.02 2.24
CA ALA A 116 11.40 -24.93 3.66
C ALA A 116 10.33 -25.53 4.58
N VAL A 117 9.06 -25.27 4.31
CA VAL A 117 7.94 -25.86 5.07
C VAL A 117 7.89 -27.36 4.90
N ILE A 118 8.04 -27.88 3.67
CA ILE A 118 8.10 -29.34 3.41
C ILE A 118 9.24 -29.99 4.20
N LYS A 119 10.41 -29.36 4.21
CA LYS A 119 11.54 -29.84 5.01
C LYS A 119 11.21 -29.86 6.50
N TYR A 120 10.52 -28.87 7.01
CA TYR A 120 10.11 -28.80 8.41
C TYR A 120 9.08 -29.89 8.77
N THR A 121 8.09 -30.14 7.91
CA THR A 121 7.13 -31.22 8.12
C THR A 121 7.82 -32.61 8.13
N THR A 122 8.87 -32.81 7.33
CA THR A 122 9.69 -34.01 7.36
C THR A 122 10.36 -34.20 8.72
N VAL A 123 10.97 -33.15 9.27
CA VAL A 123 11.62 -33.18 10.59
C VAL A 123 10.62 -33.53 11.69
N LEU A 124 9.41 -32.97 11.65
CA LEU A 124 8.35 -33.30 12.61
C LEU A 124 7.90 -34.76 12.47
N ALA A 125 7.71 -35.26 11.27
CA ALA A 125 7.31 -36.66 11.02
C ALA A 125 8.37 -37.65 11.51
N GLU A 126 9.64 -37.36 11.24
CA GLU A 126 10.78 -38.16 11.74
C GLU A 126 10.84 -38.16 13.26
N SER A 127 10.64 -36.98 13.91
CA SER A 127 10.59 -36.86 15.36
C SER A 127 9.47 -37.68 15.97
N ILE A 128 8.25 -37.61 15.41
CA ILE A 128 7.08 -38.39 15.86
C ILE A 128 7.43 -39.91 15.80
N THR A 129 7.99 -40.34 14.69
CA THR A 129 8.34 -41.78 14.47
C THR A 129 9.42 -42.20 15.43
N ALA A 130 10.49 -41.44 15.58
CA ALA A 130 11.63 -41.75 16.44
C ALA A 130 11.23 -41.79 17.93
N VAL A 131 10.45 -40.85 18.42
CA VAL A 131 9.99 -40.81 19.82
C VAL A 131 9.08 -41.99 20.14
N LYS A 132 8.15 -42.31 19.26
CA LYS A 132 7.27 -43.49 19.42
C LYS A 132 8.05 -44.78 19.43
N ALA A 133 9.05 -44.92 18.56
CA ALA A 133 9.88 -46.13 18.48
C ALA A 133 10.82 -46.27 19.69
N ALA A 134 11.36 -45.17 20.20
CA ALA A 134 12.37 -45.19 21.28
C ALA A 134 11.79 -45.47 22.66
N CYS A 135 10.65 -44.84 23.03
CA CYS A 135 10.12 -44.92 24.37
C CYS A 135 8.59 -44.96 24.45
N GLY A 136 7.90 -44.85 23.31
CA GLY A 136 6.42 -44.80 23.27
C GLY A 136 5.80 -43.57 23.96
N ALA A 137 6.57 -42.50 24.14
CA ALA A 137 6.09 -41.27 24.76
C ALA A 137 4.99 -40.61 23.93
N ASP A 138 4.18 -39.76 24.57
CA ASP A 138 3.15 -38.96 23.90
C ASP A 138 3.78 -37.96 22.91
N VAL A 139 3.26 -37.94 21.72
CA VAL A 139 3.67 -37.08 20.61
C VAL A 139 2.49 -36.25 20.05
N SER A 140 1.47 -36.05 20.87
CA SER A 140 0.26 -35.30 20.49
C SER A 140 0.61 -33.89 20.00
N VAL A 141 1.49 -33.18 20.70
CA VAL A 141 1.92 -31.82 20.35
C VAL A 141 2.61 -31.78 18.98
N GLN A 142 3.56 -32.70 18.74
CA GLN A 142 4.24 -32.78 17.44
C GLN A 142 3.27 -33.12 16.31
N THR A 143 2.28 -33.98 16.59
CA THR A 143 1.25 -34.39 15.61
C THR A 143 0.31 -33.22 15.30
N GLU A 144 -0.10 -32.45 16.32
CA GLU A 144 -0.92 -31.25 16.15
C GLU A 144 -0.21 -30.21 15.28
N ILE A 145 1.06 -29.88 15.58
CA ILE A 145 1.85 -28.94 14.79
C ILE A 145 2.03 -29.46 13.36
N LEU A 146 2.30 -30.74 13.16
CA LEU A 146 2.45 -31.31 11.82
C LEU A 146 1.17 -31.20 11.00
N THR A 147 0.02 -31.44 11.61
CA THR A 147 -1.29 -31.31 10.96
C THR A 147 -1.57 -29.87 10.58
N GLU A 148 -1.44 -28.96 11.53
CA GLU A 148 -1.66 -27.52 11.29
C GLU A 148 -0.77 -26.96 10.19
N VAL A 149 0.54 -27.25 10.23
CA VAL A 149 1.49 -26.80 9.20
C VAL A 149 1.18 -27.40 7.83
N SER A 150 0.72 -28.66 7.79
CA SER A 150 0.34 -29.32 6.53
C SER A 150 -0.92 -28.69 5.92
N ASP A 151 -1.91 -28.37 6.73
CA ASP A 151 -3.14 -27.71 6.28
C ASP A 151 -2.85 -26.28 5.77
N LEU A 152 -2.07 -25.50 6.52
CA LEU A 152 -1.63 -24.19 6.09
C LEU A 152 -0.79 -24.21 4.79
N LEU A 153 0.01 -25.27 4.60
CA LEU A 153 0.77 -25.46 3.36
C LEU A 153 -0.17 -25.70 2.17
N ALA A 154 -1.21 -26.48 2.35
CA ALA A 154 -2.21 -26.74 1.32
C ALA A 154 -2.95 -25.45 0.94
N ASP A 155 -3.37 -24.67 1.92
CA ASP A 155 -4.03 -23.37 1.71
C ASP A 155 -3.10 -22.38 1.00
N ALA A 156 -1.86 -22.29 1.46
CA ALA A 156 -0.84 -21.44 0.83
C ALA A 156 -0.59 -21.83 -0.63
N LYS A 157 -0.53 -23.13 -0.95
CA LYS A 157 -0.37 -23.59 -2.34
C LYS A 157 -1.59 -23.29 -3.19
N SER A 158 -2.78 -23.39 -2.65
CA SER A 158 -4.03 -23.01 -3.33
C SER A 158 -4.05 -21.52 -3.66
N ALA A 159 -3.75 -20.67 -2.67
CA ALA A 159 -3.65 -19.22 -2.86
C ALA A 159 -2.57 -18.82 -3.86
N LEU A 160 -1.41 -19.51 -3.82
CA LEU A 160 -0.33 -19.30 -4.79
C LEU A 160 -0.77 -19.61 -6.22
N SER A 161 -1.52 -20.69 -6.43
CA SER A 161 -2.04 -21.04 -7.76
C SER A 161 -3.05 -20.01 -8.28
N GLN A 162 -3.86 -19.43 -7.40
CA GLN A 162 -4.75 -18.32 -7.75
C GLN A 162 -3.95 -17.06 -8.13
N LEU A 163 -2.90 -16.74 -7.38
CA LEU A 163 -2.02 -15.62 -7.67
C LEU A 163 -1.31 -15.80 -9.02
N GLU A 164 -0.83 -17.00 -9.33
CA GLU A 164 -0.22 -17.36 -10.63
C GLU A 164 -1.20 -17.10 -11.78
N GLU A 165 -2.46 -17.55 -11.63
CA GLU A 165 -3.51 -17.38 -12.64
C GLU A 165 -3.85 -15.89 -12.87
N VAL A 166 -4.08 -15.14 -11.79
CA VAL A 166 -4.40 -13.71 -11.86
C VAL A 166 -3.23 -12.92 -12.46
N THR A 167 -1.99 -13.23 -12.06
CA THR A 167 -0.80 -12.57 -12.59
C THR A 167 -0.61 -12.85 -14.08
N ALA A 168 -0.87 -14.07 -14.53
CA ALA A 168 -0.81 -14.43 -15.95
C ALA A 168 -1.89 -13.72 -16.77
N LYS A 169 -3.13 -13.65 -16.27
CA LYS A 169 -4.23 -12.92 -16.92
C LYS A 169 -3.94 -11.42 -17.03
N GLY A 170 -3.52 -10.80 -15.92
CA GLY A 170 -3.15 -9.38 -15.92
C GLY A 170 -1.99 -9.09 -16.88
N GLY A 171 -0.95 -9.92 -16.86
CA GLY A 171 0.22 -9.75 -17.73
C GLY A 171 -0.06 -9.96 -19.23
N ALA A 172 -1.18 -10.56 -19.59
CA ALA A 172 -1.63 -10.73 -20.98
C ALA A 172 -2.44 -9.55 -21.52
N MET A 173 -2.82 -8.58 -20.68
CA MET A 173 -3.55 -7.38 -21.11
C MET A 173 -2.59 -6.39 -21.77
N GLU A 174 -2.97 -5.83 -22.91
CA GLU A 174 -2.11 -4.91 -23.68
C GLU A 174 -2.13 -3.48 -23.13
N GLU A 175 -3.24 -3.05 -22.53
CA GLU A 175 -3.40 -1.68 -22.00
C GLU A 175 -3.03 -1.58 -20.53
N GLY A 176 -2.07 -0.71 -20.20
CA GLY A 176 -1.62 -0.47 -18.82
C GLY A 176 -2.75 -0.06 -17.87
N ARG A 177 -3.70 0.75 -18.36
CA ARG A 177 -4.90 1.13 -17.60
C ARG A 177 -5.79 -0.07 -17.28
N ALA A 178 -6.03 -0.95 -18.24
CA ALA A 178 -6.83 -2.16 -18.04
C ALA A 178 -6.17 -3.09 -17.02
N GLN A 179 -4.84 -3.28 -17.10
CA GLN A 179 -4.06 -4.01 -16.12
C GLN A 179 -4.17 -3.40 -14.74
N ALA A 180 -3.96 -2.07 -14.62
CA ALA A 180 -4.01 -1.35 -13.36
C ALA A 180 -5.36 -1.47 -12.65
N VAL A 181 -6.47 -1.42 -13.40
CA VAL A 181 -7.83 -1.61 -12.86
C VAL A 181 -8.10 -3.05 -12.48
N TYR A 182 -7.54 -4.01 -13.22
CA TYR A 182 -7.73 -5.44 -12.96
C TYR A 182 -7.09 -5.90 -11.65
N TYR A 183 -5.88 -5.47 -11.34
CA TYR A 183 -5.11 -5.95 -10.19
C TYR A 183 -5.78 -5.69 -8.82
N PRO A 184 -6.27 -4.49 -8.48
CA PRO A 184 -6.91 -4.26 -7.18
C PRO A 184 -8.13 -5.14 -6.92
N VAL A 185 -8.89 -5.45 -7.99
CA VAL A 185 -10.11 -6.28 -7.90
C VAL A 185 -9.76 -7.77 -7.75
N SER A 186 -8.63 -8.20 -8.27
CA SER A 186 -8.25 -9.61 -8.36
C SER A 186 -7.36 -10.08 -7.21
N TYR A 187 -6.70 -9.15 -6.49
CA TYR A 187 -5.85 -9.45 -5.34
C TYR A 187 -6.55 -9.25 -3.97
N THR A 188 -7.80 -8.82 -3.94
CA THR A 188 -8.65 -8.73 -2.75
C THR A 188 -9.50 -9.98 -2.60
#